data_6996f745a7897f49c75b2ed7f787cc26
#
_entry.id   6996f745a7897f49c75b2ed7f787cc26
#
_cell.length_a   1.000
_cell.length_b   1.000
_cell.length_c   1.000
_cell.angle_alpha   90.00
_cell.angle_beta   90.00
_cell.angle_gamma   90.00
#
_symmetry.space_group_name_H-M   'P 1'
#
loop_
_entity.id
_entity.type
_entity.pdbx_description
1 polymer ?
#
loop_
_entity_poly.entity_id
_entity_poly.type
_entity_poly.pdbx_seq_one_letter_code
_entity_poly.pdbx_strand_id
1 'polypeptide(L)'
;MRSTQCVNEAHMGFRPPHSAVKGVSVPTSRRNFLKSSLAIAALATTAGVVSACSNDDDDKNSDNSSKNDRIAAIGWGDYCTLLAMNITPTFILTPMGMDEKKDNGVGPWASDKVQGKDITVMAATSQEIGNDVLEKIAAAKPSKIIAVNSGLKDDEKKRLNDIAPTTVHSDKYADYQVPWDAQVKEIAKTVGKESDGDKLISDTKKKFDDFSSSHPDLKGKKAATVIAMQGQFAVYTSGDGRGQFIKDLGFVIPDNLNKGDNGQFYKYLSSENLSQLDELDYLFLLDYAGSNEEAKKNSLFQNIKAVKEGNMREISQDTATAMSLPNPLTIPWAIKQVDKAI
;
A
#
# COMPACT_ATOMS: atom_id res chain seq x y z
N MET A 1 -24.01 22.44 -32.12
CA MET A 1 -23.86 21.07 -31.67
C MET A 1 -22.66 21.05 -30.71
N ARG A 2 -22.94 21.05 -29.41
CA ARG A 2 -21.91 21.02 -28.34
C ARG A 2 -21.82 19.59 -27.84
N SER A 3 -20.68 18.94 -28.04
CA SER A 3 -20.38 17.63 -27.45
C SER A 3 -19.87 17.87 -26.03
N THR A 4 -20.66 17.45 -25.07
CA THR A 4 -20.31 17.42 -23.64
C THR A 4 -19.43 16.19 -23.42
N GLN A 5 -18.13 16.37 -23.23
CA GLN A 5 -17.25 15.32 -22.72
C GLN A 5 -17.52 15.16 -21.22
N CYS A 6 -18.02 13.99 -20.85
CA CYS A 6 -18.04 13.55 -19.45
C CYS A 6 -16.60 13.33 -18.99
N VAL A 7 -16.10 14.22 -18.14
CA VAL A 7 -14.86 14.02 -17.39
C VAL A 7 -15.19 13.02 -16.27
N ASN A 8 -14.60 11.85 -16.34
CA ASN A 8 -14.69 10.80 -15.34
C ASN A 8 -13.89 11.26 -14.11
N GLU A 9 -14.58 11.72 -13.07
CA GLU A 9 -13.98 12.06 -11.78
C GLU A 9 -13.52 10.78 -11.08
N ALA A 10 -12.25 10.46 -11.21
CA ALA A 10 -11.60 9.47 -10.36
C ALA A 10 -11.43 10.07 -8.96
N HIS A 11 -12.42 9.90 -8.10
CA HIS A 11 -12.34 10.27 -6.69
C HIS A 11 -11.32 9.37 -5.98
N MET A 12 -10.12 9.89 -5.72
CA MET A 12 -9.30 9.38 -4.63
C MET A 12 -10.09 9.57 -3.34
N GLY A 13 -10.35 8.44 -2.63
CA GLY A 13 -11.35 8.29 -1.59
C GLY A 13 -11.21 9.14 -0.33
N PHE A 14 -11.47 10.42 -0.45
CA PHE A 14 -11.67 11.34 0.65
C PHE A 14 -13.14 11.76 0.69
N ARG A 15 -13.95 11.05 1.50
CA ARG A 15 -15.28 11.53 1.87
C ARG A 15 -15.24 12.08 3.29
N PRO A 16 -15.78 13.28 3.54
CA PRO A 16 -16.04 13.74 4.90
C PRO A 16 -17.15 12.89 5.56
N PRO A 17 -17.15 12.73 6.89
CA PRO A 17 -18.14 11.93 7.60
C PRO A 17 -19.55 12.49 7.44
N HIS A 18 -20.46 11.72 6.85
CA HIS A 18 -21.88 12.02 6.84
C HIS A 18 -22.51 11.57 8.16
N SER A 19 -23.22 12.52 8.79
CA SER A 19 -24.08 12.33 9.95
C SER A 19 -25.14 11.26 9.71
N ALA A 20 -25.38 10.48 10.77
CA ALA A 20 -26.33 9.39 10.85
C ALA A 20 -27.75 9.77 10.44
N VAL A 21 -28.38 8.99 9.55
CA VAL A 21 -29.82 8.93 9.37
C VAL A 21 -30.30 7.53 9.76
N LYS A 22 -31.26 7.51 10.70
CA LYS A 22 -31.89 6.33 11.30
C LYS A 22 -32.76 5.55 10.31
N GLY A 23 -32.62 4.26 10.38
CA GLY A 23 -33.51 3.13 10.26
C GLY A 23 -34.76 3.14 9.38
N VAL A 24 -34.83 2.15 8.48
CA VAL A 24 -36.13 1.48 8.16
C VAL A 24 -35.81 -0.03 8.03
N SER A 25 -36.50 -0.81 8.84
CA SER A 25 -36.53 -2.27 8.84
C SER A 25 -37.56 -2.77 7.83
N VAL A 26 -37.26 -3.81 7.04
CA VAL A 26 -38.25 -4.63 6.32
C VAL A 26 -37.87 -6.12 6.38
N PRO A 27 -38.84 -7.04 6.51
CA PRO A 27 -38.65 -8.34 7.14
C PRO A 27 -38.35 -9.50 6.22
N THR A 28 -37.81 -10.52 6.85
CA THR A 28 -37.57 -11.92 6.47
C THR A 28 -38.70 -12.62 5.69
N SER A 29 -38.30 -13.39 4.69
CA SER A 29 -39.10 -14.57 4.29
C SER A 29 -38.17 -15.78 4.09
N ARG A 30 -38.40 -16.80 4.90
CA ARG A 30 -37.83 -18.14 4.81
C ARG A 30 -38.53 -18.92 3.71
N ARG A 31 -37.80 -19.70 2.91
CA ARG A 31 -38.28 -21.01 2.44
C ARG A 31 -37.14 -21.95 2.09
N ASN A 32 -37.20 -23.08 2.74
CA ASN A 32 -36.47 -24.32 2.59
C ASN A 32 -36.41 -24.82 1.15
N PHE A 33 -35.30 -25.49 0.78
CA PHE A 33 -35.39 -26.67 -0.07
C PHE A 33 -34.39 -27.74 0.34
N LEU A 34 -34.90 -28.97 0.30
CA LEU A 34 -34.44 -30.22 0.89
C LEU A 34 -33.26 -30.87 0.14
N LYS A 35 -32.47 -31.54 0.93
CA LYS A 35 -31.76 -32.82 0.81
C LYS A 35 -31.87 -33.61 -0.50
N SER A 36 -30.74 -34.12 -1.00
CA SER A 36 -30.65 -35.46 -1.52
C SER A 36 -29.24 -36.02 -1.33
N SER A 37 -29.15 -37.05 -0.52
CA SER A 37 -28.05 -38.00 -0.32
C SER A 37 -27.98 -38.98 -1.49
N LEU A 38 -26.80 -39.47 -1.87
CA LEU A 38 -26.57 -40.93 -2.11
C LEU A 38 -25.09 -41.26 -2.20
N ALA A 39 -24.76 -42.31 -1.54
CA ALA A 39 -23.48 -42.90 -1.23
C ALA A 39 -23.06 -43.97 -2.27
N ILE A 40 -21.91 -44.62 -1.95
CA ILE A 40 -21.40 -45.96 -2.43
C ILE A 40 -20.33 -45.79 -3.54
N ALA A 41 -19.17 -46.46 -3.52
CA ALA A 41 -18.55 -47.52 -2.71
C ALA A 41 -17.02 -47.53 -2.97
N ALA A 42 -16.30 -48.15 -2.04
CA ALA A 42 -14.88 -48.46 -2.07
C ALA A 42 -14.55 -49.64 -3.01
N LEU A 43 -13.30 -49.65 -3.48
CA LEU A 43 -12.55 -50.91 -3.67
C LEU A 43 -11.05 -50.66 -3.62
N ALA A 44 -10.41 -51.43 -2.75
CA ALA A 44 -8.97 -51.48 -2.50
C ALA A 44 -8.30 -52.54 -3.40
N THR A 45 -6.99 -52.44 -3.55
CA THR A 45 -5.91 -53.44 -3.64
C THR A 45 -4.81 -52.93 -4.56
N THR A 46 -3.51 -53.12 -4.43
CA THR A 46 -2.56 -53.79 -3.58
C THR A 46 -1.14 -53.30 -3.94
N ALA A 47 -0.32 -53.31 -2.94
CA ALA A 47 1.12 -53.36 -2.82
C ALA A 47 2.04 -53.51 -4.05
N GLY A 48 3.17 -52.80 -4.00
CA GLY A 48 4.37 -53.04 -4.78
C GLY A 48 5.56 -52.23 -4.21
N VAL A 49 6.32 -52.86 -3.31
CA VAL A 49 7.59 -52.36 -2.75
C VAL A 49 8.71 -52.69 -3.73
N VAL A 50 9.51 -51.68 -4.13
CA VAL A 50 10.91 -51.93 -4.51
C VAL A 50 11.77 -50.80 -3.97
N SER A 51 12.65 -51.16 -3.08
CA SER A 51 13.76 -50.45 -2.53
C SER A 51 14.92 -50.43 -3.52
N ALA A 52 15.54 -49.27 -3.74
CA ALA A 52 16.93 -49.21 -4.16
C ALA A 52 17.57 -47.93 -3.63
N CYS A 53 18.49 -48.12 -2.70
CA CYS A 53 19.43 -47.13 -2.22
C CYS A 53 20.48 -46.80 -3.31
N SER A 54 20.84 -45.53 -3.47
CA SER A 54 22.23 -45.17 -3.71
C SER A 54 22.46 -43.77 -3.15
N ASN A 55 23.45 -43.72 -2.28
CA ASN A 55 24.09 -42.48 -1.77
C ASN A 55 24.70 -41.72 -2.92
N ASP A 56 24.60 -40.39 -2.87
CA ASP A 56 25.78 -39.53 -2.95
C ASP A 56 25.43 -38.14 -2.41
N ASP A 57 26.44 -37.55 -1.81
CA ASP A 57 26.45 -36.40 -0.91
C ASP A 57 26.25 -35.05 -1.59
N ASP A 58 25.87 -34.07 -0.71
CA ASP A 58 26.09 -32.64 -0.80
C ASP A 58 25.29 -31.82 -1.81
N ASP A 59 24.16 -31.24 -1.33
CA ASP A 59 24.02 -29.78 -1.20
C ASP A 59 22.72 -29.46 -0.44
N LYS A 60 22.84 -29.18 0.85
CA LYS A 60 21.77 -28.65 1.66
C LYS A 60 21.59 -27.17 1.36
N ASN A 61 21.00 -26.83 0.23
CA ASN A 61 20.30 -25.57 0.06
C ASN A 61 18.82 -25.81 0.32
N SER A 62 18.38 -25.58 1.55
CA SER A 62 17.01 -25.78 1.95
C SER A 62 16.11 -24.66 1.39
N ASP A 63 15.87 -24.68 0.08
CA ASP A 63 14.74 -24.02 -0.54
C ASP A 63 13.45 -24.82 -0.20
N ASN A 64 13.03 -24.72 1.05
CA ASN A 64 11.72 -25.21 1.48
C ASN A 64 10.62 -24.16 1.21
N SER A 65 10.63 -23.57 0.02
CA SER A 65 9.45 -22.91 -0.51
C SER A 65 8.46 -24.01 -0.87
N SER A 66 7.41 -24.16 -0.07
CA SER A 66 6.28 -25.03 -0.38
C SER A 66 5.81 -24.72 -1.81
N LYS A 67 5.98 -25.66 -2.73
CA LYS A 67 5.79 -25.55 -4.19
C LYS A 67 4.35 -25.18 -4.63
N ASN A 68 3.47 -24.72 -3.72
CA ASN A 68 2.05 -24.47 -4.00
C ASN A 68 1.40 -23.32 -3.22
N ASP A 69 2.15 -22.41 -2.60
CA ASP A 69 1.52 -21.28 -1.93
C ASP A 69 1.03 -20.25 -2.96
N ARG A 70 -0.27 -20.29 -3.23
CA ARG A 70 -0.98 -19.30 -4.05
C ARG A 70 -1.41 -18.16 -3.12
N ILE A 71 -0.82 -16.99 -3.28
CA ILE A 71 -1.05 -15.87 -2.36
C ILE A 71 -1.82 -14.76 -3.07
N ALA A 72 -2.90 -14.28 -2.45
CA ALA A 72 -3.52 -13.02 -2.83
C ALA A 72 -3.00 -11.90 -1.91
N ALA A 73 -2.46 -10.83 -2.47
CA ALA A 73 -1.97 -9.66 -1.75
C ALA A 73 -2.95 -8.50 -1.96
N ILE A 74 -3.65 -8.08 -0.91
CA ILE A 74 -4.72 -7.07 -1.01
C ILE A 74 -4.51 -5.85 -0.10
N GLY A 75 -3.58 -5.91 0.85
CA GLY A 75 -3.18 -4.73 1.62
C GLY A 75 -2.28 -3.81 0.78
N TRP A 76 -2.33 -2.52 1.08
CA TRP A 76 -1.58 -1.51 0.35
C TRP A 76 -0.06 -1.74 0.46
N GLY A 77 0.56 -2.05 -0.66
CA GLY A 77 2.00 -2.33 -0.74
C GLY A 77 2.43 -3.73 -0.30
N ASP A 78 1.53 -4.60 0.21
CA ASP A 78 1.86 -5.96 0.67
C ASP A 78 2.53 -6.80 -0.44
N TYR A 79 2.06 -6.64 -1.69
CA TYR A 79 2.63 -7.32 -2.85
C TYR A 79 4.11 -6.99 -3.08
N CYS A 80 4.52 -5.77 -2.76
CA CYS A 80 5.91 -5.36 -2.93
C CYS A 80 6.84 -6.14 -2.00
N THR A 81 6.43 -6.39 -0.76
CA THR A 81 7.20 -7.20 0.19
C THR A 81 7.32 -8.64 -0.30
N LEU A 82 6.25 -9.24 -0.80
CA LEU A 82 6.29 -10.59 -1.39
C LEU A 82 7.23 -10.65 -2.59
N LEU A 83 7.11 -9.69 -3.53
CA LEU A 83 7.98 -9.61 -4.71
C LEU A 83 9.45 -9.36 -4.34
N ALA A 84 9.72 -8.62 -3.26
CA ALA A 84 11.07 -8.43 -2.75
C ALA A 84 11.68 -9.74 -2.20
N MET A 85 10.86 -10.62 -1.63
CA MET A 85 11.25 -11.97 -1.19
C MET A 85 11.21 -13.02 -2.33
N ASN A 86 11.06 -12.59 -3.59
CA ASN A 86 10.90 -13.44 -4.78
C ASN A 86 9.68 -14.39 -4.73
N ILE A 87 8.64 -13.99 -3.99
CA ILE A 87 7.34 -14.66 -3.97
C ILE A 87 6.42 -13.93 -4.95
N THR A 88 5.88 -14.65 -5.92
CA THR A 88 4.94 -14.09 -6.90
C THR A 88 3.51 -14.34 -6.45
N PRO A 89 2.72 -13.27 -6.12
CA PRO A 89 1.31 -13.43 -5.81
C PRO A 89 0.52 -13.92 -7.04
N THR A 90 -0.60 -14.60 -6.82
CA THR A 90 -1.54 -14.96 -7.90
C THR A 90 -2.60 -13.88 -8.13
N PHE A 91 -2.82 -13.02 -7.13
CA PHE A 91 -3.69 -11.86 -7.20
C PHE A 91 -3.06 -10.69 -6.45
N ILE A 92 -3.12 -9.51 -7.05
CA ILE A 92 -2.66 -8.25 -6.44
C ILE A 92 -3.79 -7.24 -6.53
N LEU A 93 -4.19 -6.67 -5.38
CA LEU A 93 -5.01 -5.47 -5.31
C LEU A 93 -4.09 -4.27 -5.08
N THR A 94 -3.99 -3.40 -6.08
CA THR A 94 -3.20 -2.17 -5.94
C THR A 94 -4.07 -1.03 -5.40
N PRO A 95 -3.47 0.01 -4.78
CA PRO A 95 -4.21 1.16 -4.29
C PRO A 95 -5.00 1.88 -5.37
N MET A 96 -6.02 2.63 -4.95
CA MET A 96 -6.80 3.50 -5.83
C MET A 96 -5.90 4.49 -6.57
N GLY A 97 -6.22 4.74 -7.85
CA GLY A 97 -5.49 5.68 -8.70
C GLY A 97 -4.25 5.09 -9.39
N MET A 98 -3.93 3.82 -9.17
CA MET A 98 -2.95 3.10 -9.99
C MET A 98 -3.54 2.77 -11.36
N ASP A 99 -2.78 3.02 -12.42
CA ASP A 99 -3.18 2.66 -13.79
C ASP A 99 -2.81 1.20 -14.10
N GLU A 100 -3.80 0.34 -14.24
CA GLU A 100 -3.61 -1.10 -14.54
C GLU A 100 -2.86 -1.35 -15.84
N LYS A 101 -2.85 -0.38 -16.77
CA LYS A 101 -2.19 -0.50 -18.07
C LYS A 101 -0.75 0.01 -18.06
N LYS A 102 -0.37 0.77 -17.03
CA LYS A 102 0.97 1.32 -16.84
C LYS A 102 1.76 0.46 -15.89
N ASP A 103 3.01 0.15 -16.19
CA ASP A 103 3.92 -0.59 -15.33
C ASP A 103 3.32 -1.91 -14.80
N ASN A 104 2.58 -2.63 -15.66
CA ASN A 104 1.85 -3.85 -15.33
C ASN A 104 0.87 -3.69 -14.13
N GLY A 105 0.39 -2.48 -13.85
CA GLY A 105 -0.51 -2.14 -12.76
C GLY A 105 0.13 -2.09 -11.36
N VAL A 106 1.42 -2.38 -11.23
CA VAL A 106 2.12 -2.52 -9.93
C VAL A 106 3.09 -1.38 -9.62
N GLY A 107 3.20 -0.42 -10.53
CA GLY A 107 4.10 0.71 -10.45
C GLY A 107 5.54 0.42 -10.90
N PRO A 108 6.30 1.49 -11.23
CA PRO A 108 7.64 1.35 -11.84
C PRO A 108 8.66 0.66 -10.93
N TRP A 109 8.43 0.62 -9.62
CA TRP A 109 9.29 -0.05 -8.63
C TRP A 109 9.18 -1.57 -8.64
N ALA A 110 8.11 -2.14 -9.22
CA ALA A 110 7.80 -3.56 -9.19
C ALA A 110 7.51 -4.18 -10.57
N SER A 111 7.40 -3.36 -11.62
CA SER A 111 6.99 -3.78 -12.97
C SER A 111 7.82 -4.95 -13.52
N ASP A 112 9.15 -4.86 -13.40
CA ASP A 112 10.07 -5.91 -13.89
C ASP A 112 9.88 -7.25 -13.17
N LYS A 113 9.40 -7.21 -11.91
CA LYS A 113 9.21 -8.41 -11.09
C LYS A 113 7.96 -9.22 -11.45
N VAL A 114 7.01 -8.61 -12.15
CA VAL A 114 5.75 -9.24 -12.54
C VAL A 114 5.66 -9.50 -14.04
N GLN A 115 6.57 -8.94 -14.83
CA GLN A 115 6.56 -9.08 -16.29
C GLN A 115 6.57 -10.57 -16.71
N GLY A 116 5.62 -10.94 -17.58
CA GLY A 116 5.50 -12.30 -18.11
C GLY A 116 5.01 -13.36 -17.12
N LYS A 117 4.57 -12.95 -15.91
CA LYS A 117 4.03 -13.86 -14.89
C LYS A 117 2.50 -13.91 -14.97
N ASP A 118 1.94 -15.07 -14.63
CA ASP A 118 0.48 -15.27 -14.55
C ASP A 118 -0.05 -14.71 -13.22
N ILE A 119 -0.39 -13.43 -13.23
CA ILE A 119 -0.88 -12.68 -12.07
C ILE A 119 -2.12 -11.90 -12.48
N THR A 120 -3.18 -11.98 -11.70
CA THR A 120 -4.29 -11.03 -11.82
C THR A 120 -3.96 -9.78 -11.02
N VAL A 121 -3.82 -8.64 -11.68
CA VAL A 121 -3.65 -7.31 -11.04
C VAL A 121 -4.94 -6.53 -11.22
N MET A 122 -5.41 -5.90 -10.15
CA MET A 122 -6.61 -5.06 -10.13
C MET A 122 -6.33 -3.82 -9.28
N ALA A 123 -6.72 -2.65 -9.76
CA ALA A 123 -6.70 -1.43 -8.96
C ALA A 123 -7.97 -1.34 -8.10
N ALA A 124 -7.83 -0.98 -6.83
CA ALA A 124 -8.96 -0.73 -5.97
C ALA A 124 -9.78 0.47 -6.48
N THR A 125 -11.09 0.36 -6.50
CA THR A 125 -12.02 1.44 -6.86
C THR A 125 -12.61 2.14 -5.63
N SER A 126 -12.46 1.51 -4.45
CA SER A 126 -12.86 2.02 -3.14
C SER A 126 -11.96 1.44 -2.05
N GLN A 127 -12.11 1.95 -0.82
CA GLN A 127 -11.46 1.34 0.35
C GLN A 127 -12.16 0.06 0.81
N GLU A 128 -13.40 -0.16 0.40
CA GLU A 128 -14.18 -1.34 0.75
C GLU A 128 -13.92 -2.47 -0.26
N ILE A 129 -13.89 -3.71 0.25
CA ILE A 129 -13.75 -4.91 -0.57
C ILE A 129 -15.12 -5.30 -1.13
N GLY A 130 -15.37 -4.90 -2.37
CA GLY A 130 -16.60 -5.22 -3.11
C GLY A 130 -16.70 -6.68 -3.54
N ASN A 131 -17.88 -7.07 -4.03
CA ASN A 131 -18.09 -8.42 -4.53
C ASN A 131 -17.22 -8.75 -5.75
N ASP A 132 -16.98 -7.77 -6.61
CA ASP A 132 -16.11 -7.88 -7.79
C ASP A 132 -14.66 -8.24 -7.40
N VAL A 133 -14.13 -7.64 -6.34
CA VAL A 133 -12.81 -7.95 -5.78
C VAL A 133 -12.81 -9.36 -5.21
N LEU A 134 -13.82 -9.74 -4.41
CA LEU A 134 -13.94 -11.08 -3.83
C LEU A 134 -14.03 -12.18 -4.89
N GLU A 135 -14.79 -11.96 -5.96
CA GLU A 135 -14.90 -12.91 -7.08
C GLU A 135 -13.53 -13.10 -7.77
N LYS A 136 -12.77 -12.04 -7.97
CA LYS A 136 -11.41 -12.12 -8.56
C LYS A 136 -10.44 -12.84 -7.63
N ILE A 137 -10.47 -12.56 -6.33
CA ILE A 137 -9.66 -13.27 -5.33
C ILE A 137 -10.01 -14.76 -5.35
N ALA A 138 -11.29 -15.11 -5.29
CA ALA A 138 -11.74 -16.52 -5.32
C ALA A 138 -11.34 -17.23 -6.62
N ALA A 139 -11.44 -16.54 -7.78
CA ALA A 139 -10.99 -17.08 -9.06
C ALA A 139 -9.48 -17.35 -9.11
N ALA A 140 -8.67 -16.55 -8.40
CA ALA A 140 -7.24 -16.78 -8.25
C ALA A 140 -6.90 -17.97 -7.35
N LYS A 141 -7.88 -18.57 -6.65
CA LYS A 141 -7.75 -19.76 -5.78
C LYS A 141 -6.56 -19.66 -4.83
N PRO A 142 -6.48 -18.62 -3.99
CA PRO A 142 -5.38 -18.46 -3.06
C PRO A 142 -5.43 -19.52 -1.95
N SER A 143 -4.26 -19.93 -1.46
CA SER A 143 -4.12 -20.71 -0.22
C SER A 143 -4.00 -19.79 1.00
N LYS A 144 -3.64 -18.53 0.79
CA LYS A 144 -3.50 -17.47 1.81
C LYS A 144 -3.87 -16.12 1.21
N ILE A 145 -4.43 -15.23 2.02
CA ILE A 145 -4.67 -13.83 1.69
C ILE A 145 -3.84 -12.97 2.65
N ILE A 146 -3.11 -12.00 2.11
CA ILE A 146 -2.33 -11.02 2.88
C ILE A 146 -2.99 -9.66 2.74
N ALA A 147 -3.37 -9.08 3.87
CA ALA A 147 -4.09 -7.82 4.00
C ALA A 147 -3.51 -7.02 5.20
N VAL A 148 -2.17 -6.99 5.33
CA VAL A 148 -1.51 -6.40 6.51
C VAL A 148 -1.70 -4.90 6.55
N ASN A 149 -1.45 -4.18 5.46
CA ASN A 149 -1.69 -2.73 5.44
C ASN A 149 -3.05 -2.40 4.83
N SER A 150 -4.10 -2.68 5.57
CA SER A 150 -5.50 -2.52 5.14
C SER A 150 -6.38 -1.96 6.26
N GLY A 151 -7.62 -1.59 5.92
CA GLY A 151 -8.68 -1.16 6.85
C GLY A 151 -9.93 -2.00 6.67
N LEU A 152 -9.79 -3.33 6.80
CA LEU A 152 -10.89 -4.26 6.59
C LEU A 152 -11.90 -4.22 7.74
N LYS A 153 -13.18 -4.12 7.40
CA LYS A 153 -14.30 -4.30 8.32
C LYS A 153 -14.44 -5.79 8.70
N ASP A 154 -15.12 -6.06 9.81
CA ASP A 154 -15.27 -7.45 10.30
C ASP A 154 -16.04 -8.36 9.34
N ASP A 155 -17.02 -7.83 8.61
CA ASP A 155 -17.73 -8.57 7.58
C ASP A 155 -16.84 -8.87 6.35
N GLU A 156 -15.96 -7.95 5.98
CA GLU A 156 -14.97 -8.14 4.91
C GLU A 156 -13.92 -9.18 5.30
N LYS A 157 -13.38 -9.09 6.52
CA LYS A 157 -12.47 -10.11 7.08
C LYS A 157 -13.09 -11.49 7.04
N LYS A 158 -14.38 -11.61 7.43
CA LYS A 158 -15.11 -12.87 7.39
C LYS A 158 -15.23 -13.42 5.97
N ARG A 159 -15.67 -12.58 5.02
CA ARG A 159 -15.83 -13.00 3.61
C ARG A 159 -14.50 -13.43 2.98
N LEU A 160 -13.40 -12.75 3.31
CA LEU A 160 -12.07 -13.13 2.85
C LEU A 160 -11.62 -14.46 3.47
N ASN A 161 -11.85 -14.66 4.79
CA ASN A 161 -11.54 -15.94 5.45
C ASN A 161 -12.39 -17.10 4.95
N ASP A 162 -13.59 -16.87 4.41
CA ASP A 162 -14.40 -17.88 3.74
C ASP A 162 -13.74 -18.35 2.41
N ILE A 163 -12.86 -17.54 1.80
CA ILE A 163 -12.09 -17.91 0.61
C ILE A 163 -10.77 -18.59 1.01
N ALA A 164 -9.97 -17.95 1.88
CA ALA A 164 -8.71 -18.48 2.38
C ALA A 164 -8.29 -17.79 3.68
N PRO A 165 -7.44 -18.42 4.52
CA PRO A 165 -6.90 -17.79 5.72
C PRO A 165 -6.31 -16.42 5.40
N THR A 166 -6.78 -15.40 6.11
CA THR A 166 -6.45 -13.98 5.85
C THR A 166 -5.61 -13.42 6.99
N THR A 167 -4.41 -12.93 6.66
CA THR A 167 -3.53 -12.22 7.60
C THR A 167 -3.80 -10.72 7.52
N VAL A 168 -4.09 -10.10 8.66
CA VAL A 168 -4.28 -8.66 8.84
C VAL A 168 -3.27 -8.13 9.86
N HIS A 169 -3.14 -6.81 9.97
CA HIS A 169 -2.30 -6.19 11.02
C HIS A 169 -2.85 -6.45 12.44
N SER A 170 -1.99 -6.33 13.43
CA SER A 170 -2.41 -6.37 14.84
C SER A 170 -3.12 -5.07 15.26
N ASP A 171 -4.00 -5.16 16.28
CA ASP A 171 -4.81 -4.03 16.80
C ASP A 171 -3.99 -2.87 17.38
N LYS A 172 -2.67 -3.02 17.52
CA LYS A 172 -1.79 -1.93 17.95
C LYS A 172 -1.57 -0.85 16.89
N TYR A 173 -1.92 -1.12 15.64
CA TYR A 173 -1.82 -0.18 14.54
C TYR A 173 -3.22 0.22 14.07
N ALA A 174 -3.37 1.48 13.68
CA ALA A 174 -4.57 1.93 13.01
C ALA A 174 -4.56 1.48 11.53
N ASP A 175 -5.74 1.42 10.93
CA ASP A 175 -5.93 1.07 9.53
C ASP A 175 -5.05 1.94 8.61
N TYR A 176 -4.36 1.30 7.67
CA TYR A 176 -3.42 1.94 6.72
C TYR A 176 -2.22 2.68 7.37
N GLN A 177 -1.96 2.46 8.67
CA GLN A 177 -0.87 3.11 9.43
C GLN A 177 0.13 2.10 10.00
N VAL A 178 0.29 0.97 9.37
CA VAL A 178 1.29 -0.02 9.75
C VAL A 178 2.68 0.47 9.32
N PRO A 179 3.65 0.64 10.25
CA PRO A 179 5.02 0.95 9.87
C PRO A 179 5.57 -0.10 8.89
N TRP A 180 6.29 0.34 7.87
CA TRP A 180 6.72 -0.51 6.77
C TRP A 180 7.56 -1.73 7.22
N ASP A 181 8.42 -1.57 8.22
CA ASP A 181 9.22 -2.66 8.77
C ASP A 181 8.38 -3.67 9.56
N ALA A 182 7.33 -3.21 10.23
CA ALA A 182 6.35 -4.08 10.88
C ALA A 182 5.51 -4.85 9.84
N GLN A 183 5.11 -4.20 8.74
CA GLN A 183 4.44 -4.83 7.60
C GLN A 183 5.32 -5.95 7.00
N VAL A 184 6.60 -5.67 6.75
CA VAL A 184 7.56 -6.67 6.24
C VAL A 184 7.66 -7.86 7.18
N LYS A 185 7.79 -7.62 8.50
CA LYS A 185 7.88 -8.70 9.50
C LYS A 185 6.65 -9.59 9.52
N GLU A 186 5.47 -9.00 9.50
CA GLU A 186 4.22 -9.76 9.55
C GLU A 186 4.03 -10.59 8.28
N ILE A 187 4.33 -10.03 7.12
CA ILE A 187 4.26 -10.75 5.84
C ILE A 187 5.30 -11.88 5.81
N ALA A 188 6.55 -11.60 6.18
CA ALA A 188 7.62 -12.60 6.21
C ALA A 188 7.27 -13.78 7.12
N LYS A 189 6.74 -13.51 8.31
CA LYS A 189 6.24 -14.53 9.24
C LYS A 189 5.11 -15.35 8.62
N THR A 190 4.14 -14.71 7.97
CA THR A 190 3.00 -15.39 7.34
C THR A 190 3.44 -16.37 6.24
N VAL A 191 4.54 -16.08 5.55
CA VAL A 191 5.07 -16.93 4.47
C VAL A 191 6.27 -17.80 4.89
N GLY A 192 6.65 -17.78 6.20
CA GLY A 192 7.75 -18.59 6.73
C GLY A 192 9.14 -18.16 6.23
N LYS A 193 9.34 -16.86 6.02
CA LYS A 193 10.58 -16.25 5.51
C LYS A 193 11.09 -15.11 6.42
N GLU A 194 11.05 -15.33 7.73
CA GLU A 194 11.41 -14.32 8.73
C GLU A 194 12.83 -13.78 8.53
N SER A 195 13.80 -14.67 8.23
CA SER A 195 15.20 -14.27 7.97
C SER A 195 15.33 -13.39 6.73
N ASP A 196 14.58 -13.69 5.65
CA ASP A 196 14.53 -12.85 4.44
C ASP A 196 13.93 -11.49 4.76
N GLY A 197 12.86 -11.48 5.58
CA GLY A 197 12.21 -10.25 6.06
C GLY A 197 13.14 -9.36 6.86
N ASP A 198 13.87 -9.92 7.83
CA ASP A 198 14.85 -9.18 8.64
C ASP A 198 15.98 -8.60 7.78
N LYS A 199 16.47 -9.38 6.80
CA LYS A 199 17.47 -8.90 5.83
C LYS A 199 16.93 -7.75 4.99
N LEU A 200 15.72 -7.86 4.44
CA LEU A 200 15.09 -6.78 3.66
C LEU A 200 14.93 -5.51 4.48
N ILE A 201 14.56 -5.62 5.76
CA ILE A 201 14.43 -4.46 6.66
C ILE A 201 15.79 -3.81 6.85
N SER A 202 16.83 -4.60 7.15
CA SER A 202 18.20 -4.09 7.34
C SER A 202 18.73 -3.40 6.08
N ASP A 203 18.61 -4.05 4.92
CA ASP A 203 19.04 -3.52 3.63
C ASP A 203 18.30 -2.23 3.25
N THR A 204 17.00 -2.15 3.57
CA THR A 204 16.16 -0.97 3.30
C THR A 204 16.50 0.19 4.23
N LYS A 205 16.71 -0.06 5.53
CA LYS A 205 17.17 0.95 6.50
C LYS A 205 18.50 1.55 6.06
N LYS A 206 19.41 0.71 5.58
CA LYS A 206 20.69 1.19 5.04
C LYS A 206 20.50 2.20 3.89
N LYS A 207 19.44 2.10 3.06
CA LYS A 207 19.21 3.08 2.00
C LYS A 207 18.89 4.48 2.54
N PHE A 208 18.18 4.56 3.65
CA PHE A 208 17.95 5.84 4.35
C PHE A 208 19.25 6.37 4.97
N ASP A 209 20.05 5.50 5.60
CA ASP A 209 21.34 5.87 6.18
C ASP A 209 22.30 6.37 5.10
N ASP A 210 22.37 5.70 3.95
CA ASP A 210 23.19 6.10 2.80
C ASP A 210 22.77 7.48 2.28
N PHE A 211 21.45 7.74 2.15
CA PHE A 211 20.91 9.05 1.77
C PHE A 211 21.28 10.14 2.79
N SER A 212 21.01 9.90 4.07
CA SER A 212 21.33 10.86 5.15
C SER A 212 22.83 11.16 5.23
N SER A 213 23.67 10.18 4.94
CA SER A 213 25.13 10.36 4.91
C SER A 213 25.61 11.17 3.70
N SER A 214 24.90 11.05 2.56
CA SER A 214 25.20 11.82 1.34
C SER A 214 24.69 13.25 1.42
N HIS A 215 23.71 13.53 2.29
CA HIS A 215 23.07 14.84 2.47
C HIS A 215 23.10 15.31 3.94
N PRO A 216 24.28 15.49 4.55
CA PRO A 216 24.39 15.83 5.97
C PRO A 216 23.77 17.18 6.33
N ASP A 217 23.67 18.10 5.35
CA ASP A 217 23.05 19.41 5.45
C ASP A 217 21.52 19.37 5.57
N LEU A 218 20.90 18.28 5.16
CA LEU A 218 19.44 18.08 5.25
C LEU A 218 19.00 17.50 6.61
N LYS A 219 19.93 16.90 7.34
CA LYS A 219 19.63 16.25 8.61
C LYS A 219 19.07 17.24 9.63
N GLY A 220 17.89 16.95 10.15
CA GLY A 220 17.19 17.79 11.13
C GLY A 220 16.51 19.03 10.55
N LYS A 221 16.61 19.27 9.22
CA LYS A 221 15.83 20.31 8.55
C LYS A 221 14.34 20.02 8.66
N LYS A 222 13.54 21.05 8.83
CA LYS A 222 12.08 20.94 8.89
C LYS A 222 11.50 20.75 7.51
N ALA A 223 10.74 19.66 7.32
CA ALA A 223 10.09 19.40 6.04
C ALA A 223 8.71 18.76 6.24
N ALA A 224 7.87 18.89 5.21
CA ALA A 224 6.59 18.21 5.14
C ALA A 224 6.21 17.90 3.69
N THR A 225 5.41 16.84 3.51
CA THR A 225 4.75 16.54 2.24
C THR A 225 3.38 17.16 2.22
N VAL A 226 3.08 17.91 1.16
CA VAL A 226 1.86 18.69 1.00
C VAL A 226 1.21 18.37 -0.34
N ILE A 227 -0.11 18.33 -0.38
CA ILE A 227 -0.89 18.25 -1.61
C ILE A 227 -1.97 19.33 -1.65
N ALA A 228 -2.20 19.94 -2.80
CA ALA A 228 -3.34 20.82 -3.02
C ALA A 228 -4.57 19.98 -3.42
N MET A 229 -5.72 20.24 -2.78
CA MET A 229 -6.97 19.53 -3.02
C MET A 229 -8.16 20.46 -2.87
N GLN A 230 -8.86 20.75 -3.97
CA GLN A 230 -10.13 21.48 -3.95
C GLN A 230 -10.10 22.79 -3.14
N GLY A 231 -9.07 23.61 -3.34
CA GLY A 231 -8.89 24.91 -2.65
C GLY A 231 -8.33 24.81 -1.23
N GLN A 232 -8.00 23.61 -0.76
CA GLN A 232 -7.35 23.35 0.53
C GLN A 232 -6.00 22.66 0.31
N PHE A 233 -5.23 22.51 1.38
CA PHE A 233 -3.95 21.80 1.37
C PHE A 233 -3.98 20.72 2.45
N ALA A 234 -3.59 19.52 2.12
CA ALA A 234 -3.38 18.46 3.10
C ALA A 234 -1.88 18.29 3.36
N VAL A 235 -1.50 18.33 4.64
CA VAL A 235 -0.14 18.06 5.13
C VAL A 235 -0.14 16.67 5.75
N TYR A 236 0.72 15.78 5.27
CA TYR A 236 0.80 14.42 5.78
C TYR A 236 1.66 14.32 7.02
N THR A 237 1.13 13.66 8.05
CA THR A 237 1.83 13.42 9.33
C THR A 237 2.73 12.19 9.26
N SER A 238 3.54 11.96 10.29
CA SER A 238 4.33 10.73 10.44
C SER A 238 3.48 9.45 10.64
N GLY A 239 2.17 9.57 10.80
CA GLY A 239 1.23 8.46 10.76
C GLY A 239 0.92 7.95 9.35
N ASP A 240 1.28 8.73 8.32
CA ASP A 240 1.16 8.36 6.90
C ASP A 240 2.50 7.89 6.33
N GLY A 241 2.48 7.00 5.34
CA GLY A 241 3.69 6.50 4.68
C GLY A 241 4.59 7.62 4.13
N ARG A 242 4.00 8.71 3.59
CA ARG A 242 4.75 9.87 3.07
C ARG A 242 5.46 10.64 4.17
N GLY A 243 4.82 10.80 5.32
CA GLY A 243 5.44 11.41 6.49
C GLY A 243 6.49 10.50 7.13
N GLN A 244 6.26 9.19 7.20
CA GLN A 244 7.28 8.22 7.63
C GLN A 244 8.51 8.33 6.74
N PHE A 245 8.33 8.32 5.41
CA PHE A 245 9.40 8.38 4.44
C PHE A 245 10.28 9.64 4.62
N ILE A 246 9.67 10.83 4.75
CA ILE A 246 10.39 12.09 4.99
C ILE A 246 11.17 12.05 6.31
N LYS A 247 10.57 11.51 7.36
CA LYS A 247 11.23 11.34 8.66
C LYS A 247 12.43 10.38 8.56
N ASP A 248 12.27 9.27 7.86
CA ASP A 248 13.32 8.26 7.70
C ASP A 248 14.49 8.79 6.82
N LEU A 249 14.24 9.77 5.94
CA LEU A 249 15.29 10.52 5.23
C LEU A 249 16.11 11.45 6.14
N GLY A 250 15.68 11.65 7.39
CA GLY A 250 16.37 12.50 8.36
C GLY A 250 15.78 13.89 8.56
N PHE A 251 14.66 14.22 7.90
CA PHE A 251 13.94 15.46 8.13
C PHE A 251 13.10 15.40 9.41
N VAL A 252 12.69 16.58 9.90
CA VAL A 252 11.79 16.72 11.04
C VAL A 252 10.47 17.33 10.56
N ILE A 253 9.37 16.64 10.83
CA ILE A 253 8.03 17.21 10.63
C ILE A 253 7.70 18.04 11.87
N PRO A 254 7.40 19.36 11.76
CA PRO A 254 7.03 20.20 12.90
C PRO A 254 5.82 19.66 13.67
N ASP A 255 5.82 19.76 15.00
CA ASP A 255 4.79 19.19 15.86
C ASP A 255 3.38 19.69 15.54
N ASN A 256 3.23 20.98 15.21
CA ASN A 256 1.96 21.59 14.81
C ASN A 256 1.44 21.05 13.46
N LEU A 257 2.30 20.53 12.59
CA LEU A 257 1.96 19.88 11.32
C LEU A 257 1.88 18.36 11.43
N ASN A 258 2.48 17.78 12.46
CA ASN A 258 2.55 16.33 12.67
C ASN A 258 1.37 15.76 13.48
N LYS A 259 0.34 16.55 13.72
CA LYS A 259 -0.88 16.14 14.40
C LYS A 259 -2.04 16.19 13.40
N GLY A 260 -2.52 15.02 13.00
CA GLY A 260 -3.64 14.90 12.08
C GLY A 260 -4.97 15.37 12.69
N ASP A 261 -5.87 15.82 11.84
CA ASP A 261 -7.21 16.26 12.25
C ASP A 261 -8.07 15.05 12.60
N ASN A 262 -8.74 15.09 13.75
CA ASN A 262 -9.68 14.05 14.19
C ASN A 262 -9.12 12.60 14.12
N GLY A 263 -7.83 12.42 14.42
CA GLY A 263 -7.18 11.10 14.38
C GLY A 263 -6.79 10.64 12.97
N GLN A 264 -6.94 11.49 11.95
CA GLN A 264 -6.47 11.22 10.60
C GLN A 264 -4.94 11.31 10.52
N PHE A 265 -4.37 10.73 9.48
CA PHE A 265 -2.93 10.76 9.20
C PHE A 265 -2.50 11.99 8.36
N TYR A 266 -3.37 12.98 8.25
CA TYR A 266 -3.12 14.27 7.59
C TYR A 266 -3.83 15.40 8.32
N LYS A 267 -3.35 16.63 8.10
CA LYS A 267 -3.93 17.87 8.59
C LYS A 267 -4.36 18.72 7.41
N TYR A 268 -5.58 19.21 7.42
CA TYR A 268 -6.03 20.20 6.43
C TYR A 268 -5.64 21.61 6.83
N LEU A 269 -5.18 22.37 5.85
CA LEU A 269 -4.96 23.80 5.92
C LEU A 269 -5.79 24.50 4.85
N SER A 270 -6.62 25.46 5.26
CA SER A 270 -7.20 26.42 4.31
C SER A 270 -6.12 27.34 3.76
N SER A 271 -6.35 27.98 2.63
CA SER A 271 -5.40 28.95 2.04
C SER A 271 -5.01 30.04 3.03
N GLU A 272 -5.90 30.47 3.92
CA GLU A 272 -5.63 31.50 4.93
C GLU A 272 -4.66 31.04 6.03
N ASN A 273 -4.54 29.71 6.24
CA ASN A 273 -3.71 29.12 7.27
C ASN A 273 -2.35 28.59 6.75
N LEU A 274 -1.99 28.89 5.51
CA LEU A 274 -0.75 28.44 4.87
C LEU A 274 0.51 29.00 5.53
N SER A 275 0.41 30.09 6.30
CA SER A 275 1.52 30.60 7.12
C SER A 275 2.04 29.59 8.16
N GLN A 276 1.27 28.55 8.51
CA GLN A 276 1.76 27.45 9.33
C GLN A 276 2.88 26.65 8.63
N LEU A 277 3.04 26.77 7.30
CA LEU A 277 4.11 26.14 6.54
C LEU A 277 5.40 26.99 6.49
N ASP A 278 5.39 28.24 7.03
CA ASP A 278 6.56 29.13 7.00
C ASP A 278 7.72 28.64 7.87
N GLU A 279 7.47 27.71 8.79
CA GLU A 279 8.53 27.09 9.58
C GLU A 279 9.29 25.98 8.84
N LEU A 280 8.83 25.55 7.65
CA LEU A 280 9.49 24.53 6.85
C LEU A 280 10.75 25.10 6.19
N ASP A 281 11.84 24.33 6.25
CA ASP A 281 13.04 24.55 5.43
C ASP A 281 12.84 23.99 4.02
N TYR A 282 12.11 22.84 3.90
CA TYR A 282 11.78 22.19 2.62
C TYR A 282 10.30 21.84 2.55
N LEU A 283 9.70 22.02 1.39
CA LEU A 283 8.31 21.66 1.10
C LEU A 283 8.28 20.69 -0.10
N PHE A 284 7.78 19.46 0.13
CA PHE A 284 7.58 18.47 -0.92
C PHE A 284 6.13 18.54 -1.41
N LEU A 285 5.92 19.18 -2.57
CA LEU A 285 4.61 19.34 -3.18
C LEU A 285 4.30 18.10 -4.03
N LEU A 286 3.33 17.31 -3.58
CA LEU A 286 2.94 16.06 -4.23
C LEU A 286 1.96 16.36 -5.37
N ASP A 287 2.24 15.81 -6.57
CA ASP A 287 1.34 15.91 -7.70
C ASP A 287 0.43 14.67 -7.80
N TYR A 288 -0.87 14.92 -7.79
CA TYR A 288 -1.87 13.94 -8.15
C TYR A 288 -2.82 14.58 -9.17
N ALA A 289 -2.82 14.04 -10.39
CA ALA A 289 -3.67 14.49 -11.48
C ALA A 289 -3.57 16.01 -11.77
N GLY A 290 -2.37 16.60 -11.64
CA GLY A 290 -2.13 18.04 -11.90
C GLY A 290 -2.46 18.97 -10.74
N SER A 291 -2.60 18.47 -9.51
CA SER A 291 -2.88 19.28 -8.31
C SER A 291 -1.82 20.35 -8.03
N ASN A 292 -0.59 20.17 -8.50
CA ASN A 292 0.48 21.17 -8.37
C ASN A 292 0.14 22.49 -9.06
N GLU A 293 -0.57 22.46 -10.17
CA GLU A 293 -0.99 23.65 -10.89
C GLU A 293 -1.99 24.51 -10.10
N GLU A 294 -2.81 23.89 -9.26
CA GLU A 294 -3.70 24.59 -8.33
C GLU A 294 -2.88 25.31 -7.25
N ALA A 295 -1.92 24.62 -6.63
CA ALA A 295 -1.03 25.20 -5.63
C ALA A 295 -0.25 26.40 -6.21
N LYS A 296 0.33 26.25 -7.40
CA LYS A 296 1.13 27.30 -8.05
C LYS A 296 0.32 28.58 -8.39
N LYS A 297 -0.98 28.46 -8.61
CA LYS A 297 -1.88 29.61 -8.86
C LYS A 297 -2.30 30.32 -7.59
N ASN A 298 -2.12 29.71 -6.41
CA ASN A 298 -2.50 30.31 -5.14
C ASN A 298 -1.43 31.30 -4.65
N SER A 299 -1.77 32.58 -4.59
CA SER A 299 -0.83 33.64 -4.19
C SER A 299 -0.34 33.49 -2.74
N LEU A 300 -1.15 32.95 -1.84
CA LEU A 300 -0.75 32.69 -0.45
C LEU A 300 0.24 31.53 -0.38
N PHE A 301 0.06 30.50 -1.20
CA PHE A 301 1.02 29.39 -1.32
C PHE A 301 2.37 29.90 -1.83
N GLN A 302 2.39 30.77 -2.84
CA GLN A 302 3.62 31.39 -3.37
C GLN A 302 4.36 32.25 -2.32
N ASN A 303 3.65 32.68 -1.27
CA ASN A 303 4.24 33.48 -0.18
C ASN A 303 4.90 32.65 0.92
N ILE A 304 4.71 31.30 0.94
CA ILE A 304 5.37 30.40 1.90
C ILE A 304 6.88 30.54 1.79
N LYS A 305 7.57 30.59 2.94
CA LYS A 305 9.03 30.79 3.02
C LYS A 305 9.79 29.78 2.14
N ALA A 306 9.55 28.49 2.29
CA ALA A 306 10.24 27.45 1.52
C ALA A 306 10.01 27.59 0.00
N VAL A 307 8.84 28.07 -0.44
CA VAL A 307 8.54 28.34 -1.86
C VAL A 307 9.36 29.54 -2.36
N LYS A 308 9.38 30.66 -1.62
CA LYS A 308 10.15 31.88 -1.98
C LYS A 308 11.66 31.64 -2.03
N GLU A 309 12.17 30.80 -1.14
CA GLU A 309 13.59 30.47 -1.04
C GLU A 309 14.02 29.41 -2.07
N GLY A 310 13.11 28.92 -2.90
CA GLY A 310 13.40 27.88 -3.90
C GLY A 310 13.61 26.48 -3.30
N ASN A 311 13.11 26.26 -2.08
CA ASN A 311 13.21 24.99 -1.36
C ASN A 311 11.93 24.13 -1.47
N MET A 312 11.01 24.47 -2.35
CA MET A 312 9.93 23.60 -2.76
C MET A 312 10.43 22.58 -3.78
N ARG A 313 10.05 21.32 -3.60
CA ARG A 313 10.33 20.20 -4.52
C ARG A 313 9.03 19.62 -5.03
N GLU A 314 8.85 19.65 -6.34
CA GLU A 314 7.70 19.01 -6.97
C GLU A 314 7.95 17.52 -7.07
N ILE A 315 7.02 16.74 -6.56
CA ILE A 315 7.08 15.28 -6.48
C ILE A 315 6.02 14.69 -7.42
N SER A 316 6.46 13.95 -8.43
CA SER A 316 5.55 13.33 -9.39
C SER A 316 4.57 12.35 -8.73
N GLN A 317 3.44 12.09 -9.39
CA GLN A 317 2.44 11.15 -8.89
C GLN A 317 3.02 9.77 -8.59
N ASP A 318 3.88 9.21 -9.44
CA ASP A 318 4.51 7.92 -9.18
C ASP A 318 5.37 7.96 -7.91
N THR A 319 6.14 9.03 -7.71
CA THR A 319 6.98 9.19 -6.51
C THR A 319 6.12 9.39 -5.27
N ALA A 320 5.07 10.21 -5.35
CA ALA A 320 4.12 10.40 -4.25
C ALA A 320 3.42 9.09 -3.87
N THR A 321 3.06 8.27 -4.86
CA THR A 321 2.49 6.93 -4.63
C THR A 321 3.52 6.00 -3.97
N ALA A 322 4.77 5.97 -4.45
CA ALA A 322 5.83 5.17 -3.85
C ALA A 322 6.09 5.56 -2.39
N MET A 323 6.09 6.87 -2.07
CA MET A 323 6.22 7.37 -0.70
C MET A 323 5.03 7.00 0.18
N SER A 324 3.81 6.90 -0.37
CA SER A 324 2.61 6.50 0.38
C SER A 324 2.56 5.01 0.74
N LEU A 325 3.40 4.21 0.11
CA LEU A 325 3.48 2.76 0.25
C LEU A 325 4.90 2.32 0.63
N PRO A 326 5.50 2.86 1.71
CA PRO A 326 6.89 2.54 2.03
C PRO A 326 7.07 1.03 2.23
N ASN A 327 8.02 0.45 1.50
CA ASN A 327 8.36 -0.97 1.54
C ASN A 327 9.72 -1.21 0.85
N PRO A 328 10.29 -2.44 0.87
CA PRO A 328 11.60 -2.70 0.32
C PRO A 328 11.79 -2.42 -1.19
N LEU A 329 10.73 -2.28 -1.97
CA LEU A 329 10.82 -1.91 -3.40
C LEU A 329 10.59 -0.42 -3.63
N THR A 330 9.58 0.16 -2.97
CA THR A 330 9.22 1.56 -3.18
C THR A 330 10.23 2.52 -2.55
N ILE A 331 10.76 2.20 -1.36
CA ILE A 331 11.71 3.06 -0.64
C ILE A 331 12.96 3.36 -1.47
N PRO A 332 13.74 2.37 -1.97
CA PRO A 332 14.94 2.66 -2.76
C PRO A 332 14.62 3.44 -4.05
N TRP A 333 13.46 3.12 -4.65
CA TRP A 333 13.01 3.82 -5.85
C TRP A 333 12.65 5.28 -5.56
N ALA A 334 11.86 5.54 -4.50
CA ALA A 334 11.46 6.89 -4.09
C ALA A 334 12.66 7.74 -3.64
N ILE A 335 13.61 7.17 -2.87
CA ILE A 335 14.86 7.84 -2.49
C ILE A 335 15.58 8.36 -3.73
N LYS A 336 15.74 7.50 -4.77
CA LYS A 336 16.39 7.90 -6.02
C LYS A 336 15.65 9.03 -6.75
N GLN A 337 14.32 9.13 -6.65
CA GLN A 337 13.59 10.23 -7.27
C GLN A 337 13.70 11.52 -6.45
N VAL A 338 13.63 11.42 -5.12
CA VAL A 338 13.80 12.58 -4.21
C VAL A 338 15.22 13.13 -4.31
N ASP A 339 16.24 12.27 -4.36
CA ASP A 339 17.65 12.65 -4.55
C ASP A 339 17.88 13.49 -5.80
N LYS A 340 17.17 13.21 -6.88
CA LYS A 340 17.24 14.01 -8.12
C LYS A 340 16.51 15.37 -8.00
N ALA A 341 15.56 15.48 -7.07
CA ALA A 341 14.76 16.70 -6.90
C ALA A 341 15.41 17.69 -5.93
N ILE A 342 16.28 17.22 -5.03
CA ILE A 342 17.01 18.05 -4.06
C ILE A 342 18.25 18.65 -4.70
#